data_49a70abcef8f4a8b8ec4b529dd844e29
#
_entry.id   49a70abcef8f4a8b8ec4b529dd844e29
#
_cell.length_a   1.000
_cell.length_b   1.000
_cell.length_c   1.000
_cell.angle_alpha   90.00
_cell.angle_beta   90.00
_cell.angle_gamma   90.00
#
_symmetry.space_group_name_H-M   'P 1'
#
loop_
_entity.id
_entity.type
_entity.pdbx_description
1 polymer ?
#
loop_
_entity_poly.entity_id
_entity_poly.type
_entity_poly.pdbx_seq_one_letter_code
_entity_poly.pdbx_strand_id
1 'polypeptide(L)'
;MTCAFARTVESRFAELTPTAKRIASYMLANLDRLGLETADQIAQQAGTSGISVGRFLRSVGYRNLDDLKRELRGGSDRPWMITDRLDEYRRANGTQAADSNSGDSALASSLDRELDAIRHVYRLAEEPVFAQVADRIAHADAVFILGIQSTRGISNAFSSYLEYLRPRVFYSDGQSGSYVDSLNSEFERPYCIVTDVRAYSRSARRYCQAAAERGQPFALVTDLYCPWAREWPADLLQVKTDVGQFWDSLAPLTCLFNLLITAVVDRLGPAIDRRVARNRELQHTFDQFES
;
A
#
# COMPACT_ATOMS: atom_id res chain seq x y z
N MET A 1 11.92 -11.63 12.92
CA MET A 1 13.37 -11.77 12.65
C MET A 1 13.98 -10.39 12.68
N THR A 2 15.02 -10.19 13.49
CA THR A 2 15.72 -8.90 13.56
C THR A 2 16.49 -8.71 12.25
N CYS A 3 16.24 -7.62 11.49
CA CYS A 3 16.96 -7.33 10.24
C CYS A 3 18.48 -7.14 10.51
N ALA A 4 19.33 -7.20 9.47
CA ALA A 4 20.77 -7.06 9.65
C ALA A 4 21.11 -5.69 10.23
N PHE A 5 20.39 -4.63 9.82
CA PHE A 5 20.49 -3.30 10.41
C PHE A 5 20.32 -3.33 11.94
N ALA A 6 19.21 -3.91 12.42
CA ALA A 6 18.94 -3.94 13.86
C ALA A 6 20.05 -4.68 14.63
N ARG A 7 20.46 -5.85 14.16
CA ARG A 7 21.59 -6.60 14.78
C ARG A 7 22.88 -5.79 14.81
N THR A 8 23.20 -5.11 13.70
CA THR A 8 24.43 -4.29 13.61
C THR A 8 24.37 -3.10 14.57
N VAL A 9 23.22 -2.43 14.64
CA VAL A 9 23.04 -1.28 15.54
C VAL A 9 23.06 -1.71 17.01
N GLU A 10 22.35 -2.79 17.36
CA GLU A 10 22.29 -3.32 18.73
C GLU A 10 23.68 -3.75 19.22
N SER A 11 24.46 -4.47 18.39
CA SER A 11 25.82 -4.93 18.75
C SER A 11 26.81 -3.78 18.97
N ARG A 12 26.60 -2.62 18.35
CA ARG A 12 27.48 -1.45 18.43
C ARG A 12 26.88 -0.29 19.23
N PHE A 13 25.71 -0.48 19.82
CA PHE A 13 24.94 0.60 20.46
C PHE A 13 25.74 1.30 21.57
N ALA A 14 26.52 0.55 22.36
CA ALA A 14 27.34 1.11 23.44
C ALA A 14 28.37 2.14 22.95
N GLU A 15 28.94 1.90 21.76
CA GLU A 15 29.99 2.71 21.13
C GLU A 15 29.49 3.96 20.40
N LEU A 16 28.18 4.08 20.22
CA LEU A 16 27.57 5.18 19.48
C LEU A 16 27.66 6.50 20.26
N THR A 17 27.86 7.59 19.54
CA THR A 17 27.76 8.94 20.11
C THR A 17 26.34 9.25 20.61
N PRO A 18 26.14 10.22 21.52
CA PRO A 18 24.81 10.55 22.03
C PRO A 18 23.77 10.86 20.91
N THR A 19 24.19 11.57 19.87
CA THR A 19 23.34 11.87 18.70
C THR A 19 23.04 10.59 17.90
N ALA A 20 24.03 9.75 17.66
CA ALA A 20 23.85 8.47 16.97
C ALA A 20 22.94 7.52 17.77
N LYS A 21 23.01 7.51 19.10
CA LYS A 21 22.11 6.74 19.99
C LYS A 21 20.66 7.18 19.84
N ARG A 22 20.38 8.48 19.78
CA ARG A 22 19.01 8.98 19.56
C ARG A 22 18.46 8.54 18.20
N ILE A 23 19.26 8.67 17.13
CA ILE A 23 18.89 8.20 15.81
C ILE A 23 18.65 6.69 15.81
N ALA A 24 19.58 5.92 16.38
CA ALA A 24 19.50 4.48 16.49
C ALA A 24 18.24 4.02 17.27
N SER A 25 17.96 4.62 18.43
CA SER A 25 16.80 4.31 19.24
C SER A 25 15.49 4.56 18.49
N TYR A 26 15.40 5.72 17.81
CA TYR A 26 14.23 6.02 16.99
C TYR A 26 14.06 5.01 15.85
N MET A 27 15.12 4.74 15.10
CA MET A 27 15.08 3.83 13.96
C MET A 27 14.77 2.39 14.37
N LEU A 28 15.34 1.90 15.48
CA LEU A 28 15.04 0.55 16.00
C LEU A 28 13.59 0.41 16.49
N ALA A 29 13.05 1.46 17.09
CA ALA A 29 11.66 1.46 17.59
C ALA A 29 10.62 1.58 16.44
N ASN A 30 11.03 1.99 15.24
CA ASN A 30 10.14 2.29 14.12
C ASN A 30 10.58 1.59 12.83
N LEU A 31 11.19 0.40 12.92
CA LEU A 31 11.72 -0.35 11.77
C LEU A 31 10.69 -0.57 10.66
N ASP A 32 9.45 -0.80 11.03
CA ASP A 32 8.30 -0.98 10.15
C ASP A 32 7.92 0.31 9.37
N ARG A 33 8.30 1.48 9.89
CA ARG A 33 8.01 2.79 9.31
C ARG A 33 9.18 3.39 8.55
N LEU A 34 10.41 2.91 8.76
CA LEU A 34 11.61 3.48 8.12
C LEU A 34 11.54 3.48 6.59
N GLY A 35 10.82 2.52 6.00
CA GLY A 35 10.57 2.47 4.56
C GLY A 35 9.86 3.73 4.03
N LEU A 36 9.10 4.43 4.88
CA LEU A 36 8.23 5.57 4.57
C LEU A 36 8.87 6.93 4.86
N GLU A 37 9.85 6.97 5.76
CA GLU A 37 10.38 8.22 6.28
C GLU A 37 11.53 8.76 5.42
N THR A 38 11.65 10.08 5.32
CA THR A 38 12.83 10.75 4.77
C THR A 38 13.89 10.91 5.85
N ALA A 39 15.15 11.15 5.45
CA ALA A 39 16.21 11.45 6.40
C ALA A 39 15.88 12.67 7.29
N ASP A 40 15.16 13.65 6.75
CA ASP A 40 14.74 14.85 7.48
C ASP A 40 13.61 14.53 8.48
N GLN A 41 12.68 13.66 8.14
CA GLN A 41 11.63 13.20 9.07
C GLN A 41 12.25 12.42 10.23
N ILE A 42 13.14 11.46 9.94
CA ILE A 42 13.90 10.74 10.98
C ILE A 42 14.69 11.71 11.85
N ALA A 43 15.34 12.71 11.23
CA ALA A 43 16.11 13.72 11.93
C ALA A 43 15.23 14.55 12.88
N GLN A 44 14.06 14.97 12.43
CA GLN A 44 13.09 15.72 13.23
C GLN A 44 12.64 14.91 14.45
N GLN A 45 12.29 13.65 14.26
CA GLN A 45 11.86 12.76 15.34
C GLN A 45 13.00 12.42 16.34
N ALA A 46 14.23 12.28 15.83
CA ALA A 46 15.41 12.03 16.68
C ALA A 46 16.02 13.31 17.29
N GLY A 47 15.45 14.49 17.03
CA GLY A 47 15.96 15.76 17.52
C GLY A 47 17.37 16.08 16.97
N THR A 48 17.58 15.91 15.65
CA THR A 48 18.88 16.07 15.00
C THR A 48 18.75 16.63 13.58
N SER A 49 19.77 16.52 12.74
CA SER A 49 19.73 16.95 11.32
C SER A 49 19.79 15.75 10.36
N GLY A 50 19.26 15.91 9.15
CA GLY A 50 19.34 14.89 8.08
C GLY A 50 20.79 14.50 7.75
N ILE A 51 21.73 15.44 7.86
CA ILE A 51 23.18 15.18 7.71
C ILE A 51 23.66 14.18 8.79
N SER A 52 23.19 14.33 10.03
CA SER A 52 23.53 13.42 11.13
C SER A 52 22.97 12.03 10.92
N VAL A 53 21.75 11.92 10.38
CA VAL A 53 21.15 10.63 9.98
C VAL A 53 22.00 9.96 8.90
N GLY A 54 22.41 10.70 7.86
CA GLY A 54 23.28 10.19 6.81
C GLY A 54 24.67 9.74 7.34
N ARG A 55 25.25 10.45 8.30
CA ARG A 55 26.51 10.06 8.96
C ARG A 55 26.33 8.79 9.80
N PHE A 56 25.26 8.72 10.57
CA PHE A 56 24.94 7.52 11.35
C PHE A 56 24.78 6.29 10.45
N LEU A 57 24.01 6.38 9.37
CA LEU A 57 23.84 5.26 8.44
C LEU A 57 25.17 4.78 7.87
N ARG A 58 26.06 5.71 7.46
CA ARG A 58 27.41 5.34 6.99
C ARG A 58 28.25 4.67 8.08
N SER A 59 28.11 5.08 9.33
CA SER A 59 28.86 4.47 10.45
C SER A 59 28.41 3.03 10.75
N VAL A 60 27.20 2.64 10.37
CA VAL A 60 26.66 1.28 10.55
C VAL A 60 26.60 0.49 9.23
N GLY A 61 27.30 0.98 8.18
CA GLY A 61 27.55 0.21 6.96
C GLY A 61 26.63 0.51 5.77
N TYR A 62 25.74 1.50 5.86
CA TYR A 62 24.84 1.88 4.76
C TYR A 62 25.31 3.16 4.08
N ARG A 63 25.30 3.19 2.75
CA ARG A 63 25.70 4.39 1.98
C ARG A 63 24.78 5.59 2.26
N ASN A 64 23.48 5.34 2.37
CA ASN A 64 22.43 6.31 2.64
C ASN A 64 21.14 5.61 3.14
N LEU A 65 20.08 6.37 3.37
CA LEU A 65 18.78 5.83 3.81
C LEU A 65 18.14 4.89 2.76
N ASP A 66 18.33 5.15 1.47
CA ASP A 66 17.79 4.30 0.42
C ASP A 66 18.47 2.92 0.37
N ASP A 67 19.75 2.87 0.76
CA ASP A 67 20.50 1.62 0.90
C ASP A 67 19.92 0.76 2.04
N LEU A 68 19.63 1.37 3.20
CA LEU A 68 18.94 0.70 4.29
C LEU A 68 17.52 0.28 3.88
N LYS A 69 16.78 1.16 3.22
CA LYS A 69 15.42 0.85 2.72
C LYS A 69 15.43 -0.34 1.77
N ARG A 70 16.48 -0.50 0.95
CA ARG A 70 16.67 -1.68 0.10
C ARG A 70 16.84 -2.95 0.92
N GLU A 71 17.63 -2.92 1.98
CA GLU A 71 17.77 -4.07 2.87
C GLU A 71 16.45 -4.42 3.56
N LEU A 72 15.76 -3.41 4.09
CA LEU A 72 14.45 -3.61 4.72
C LEU A 72 13.41 -4.19 3.75
N ARG A 73 13.60 -3.96 2.45
CA ARG A 73 12.78 -4.53 1.34
C ARG A 73 13.26 -5.92 0.86
N GLY A 74 14.27 -6.52 1.49
CA GLY A 74 14.83 -7.81 1.05
C GLY A 74 15.97 -7.73 0.03
N GLY A 75 16.62 -6.58 -0.12
CA GLY A 75 18.00 -6.48 -0.70
C GLY A 75 18.14 -6.59 -2.22
N SER A 76 17.09 -6.49 -3.03
CA SER A 76 17.23 -6.62 -4.49
C SER A 76 17.06 -5.29 -5.23
N ASP A 77 18.12 -4.86 -5.96
CA ASP A 77 18.09 -3.77 -6.95
C ASP A 77 17.37 -4.18 -8.27
N ARG A 78 17.00 -5.45 -8.36
CA ARG A 78 16.30 -6.01 -9.54
C ARG A 78 14.81 -5.91 -9.37
N PRO A 79 14.05 -5.81 -10.47
CA PRO A 79 12.60 -6.00 -10.40
C PRO A 79 12.34 -7.32 -9.67
N TRP A 80 11.49 -7.27 -8.66
CA TRP A 80 11.13 -8.45 -7.90
C TRP A 80 10.57 -9.53 -8.84
N MET A 81 11.26 -10.65 -8.94
CA MET A 81 10.89 -11.78 -9.78
C MET A 81 10.36 -12.91 -8.91
N ILE A 82 9.50 -13.74 -9.47
CA ILE A 82 8.94 -14.92 -8.76
C ILE A 82 10.03 -15.84 -8.22
N THR A 83 11.17 -15.92 -8.91
CA THR A 83 12.34 -16.69 -8.50
C THR A 83 12.94 -16.13 -7.21
N ASP A 84 13.07 -14.80 -7.10
CA ASP A 84 13.60 -14.15 -5.90
C ASP A 84 12.66 -14.39 -4.71
N ARG A 85 11.34 -14.34 -4.93
CA ARG A 85 10.33 -14.65 -3.91
C ARG A 85 10.37 -16.09 -3.45
N LEU A 86 10.56 -17.02 -4.37
CA LEU A 86 10.69 -18.44 -4.04
C LEU A 86 11.93 -18.69 -3.15
N ASP A 87 13.05 -18.04 -3.47
CA ASP A 87 14.27 -18.15 -2.69
C ASP A 87 14.15 -17.47 -1.31
N GLU A 88 13.47 -16.33 -1.22
CA GLU A 88 13.12 -15.70 0.06
C GLU A 88 12.26 -16.61 0.93
N TYR A 89 11.20 -17.15 0.34
CA TYR A 89 10.27 -18.04 1.03
C TYR A 89 10.95 -19.31 1.52
N ARG A 90 11.81 -19.92 0.70
CA ARG A 90 12.60 -21.10 1.06
C ARG A 90 13.60 -20.79 2.18
N ARG A 91 14.28 -19.64 2.11
CA ARG A 91 15.20 -19.20 3.17
C ARG A 91 14.49 -18.92 4.49
N ALA A 92 13.33 -18.29 4.43
CA ALA A 92 12.52 -18.00 5.63
C ALA A 92 11.96 -19.27 6.29
N ASN A 93 11.59 -20.28 5.50
CA ASN A 93 10.94 -21.50 5.99
C ASN A 93 11.84 -22.73 5.97
N GLY A 94 12.97 -22.71 5.27
CA GLY A 94 13.86 -23.87 5.09
C GLY A 94 14.63 -24.28 6.34
N THR A 95 14.78 -23.39 7.30
CA THR A 95 15.34 -23.69 8.64
C THR A 95 14.30 -24.29 9.60
N GLN A 96 13.02 -24.19 9.29
CA GLN A 96 11.92 -24.71 10.14
C GLN A 96 11.41 -26.09 9.72
N ALA A 97 11.76 -26.56 8.52
CA ALA A 97 11.29 -27.85 8.00
C ALA A 97 11.90 -29.09 8.70
N ALA A 98 12.86 -28.89 9.60
CA ALA A 98 13.51 -29.98 10.34
C ALA A 98 12.78 -30.42 11.62
N ASP A 99 11.84 -29.59 12.14
CA ASP A 99 11.06 -29.90 13.35
C ASP A 99 9.59 -30.12 12.98
N SER A 100 9.07 -31.30 13.20
CA SER A 100 7.71 -31.73 12.89
C SER A 100 6.60 -30.98 13.65
N ASN A 101 6.95 -30.08 14.58
CA ASN A 101 6.02 -29.20 15.30
C ASN A 101 5.98 -27.75 14.75
N SER A 102 6.70 -27.46 13.67
CA SER A 102 6.89 -26.09 13.17
C SER A 102 5.73 -25.57 12.29
N GLY A 103 4.89 -26.46 11.78
CA GLY A 103 3.76 -26.08 10.89
C GLY A 103 2.70 -25.23 11.60
N ASP A 104 2.30 -25.62 12.80
CA ASP A 104 1.31 -24.87 13.60
C ASP A 104 1.85 -23.49 14.02
N SER A 105 3.15 -23.39 14.33
CA SER A 105 3.81 -22.14 14.68
C SER A 105 3.90 -21.16 13.48
N ALA A 106 4.12 -21.65 12.26
CA ALA A 106 4.19 -20.84 11.05
C ALA A 106 2.82 -20.27 10.67
N LEU A 107 1.77 -21.08 10.75
CA LEU A 107 0.38 -20.66 10.50
C LEU A 107 -0.09 -19.65 11.54
N ALA A 108 0.19 -19.90 12.83
CA ALA A 108 -0.14 -18.97 13.91
C ALA A 108 0.58 -17.61 13.71
N SER A 109 1.87 -17.63 13.38
CA SER A 109 2.63 -16.42 13.08
C SER A 109 2.10 -15.68 11.85
N SER A 110 1.67 -16.39 10.80
CA SER A 110 1.05 -15.79 9.63
C SER A 110 -0.30 -15.15 9.97
N LEU A 111 -1.13 -15.83 10.77
CA LEU A 111 -2.40 -15.29 11.26
C LEU A 111 -2.20 -14.01 12.08
N ASP A 112 -1.24 -13.99 12.99
CA ASP A 112 -0.96 -12.80 13.82
C ASP A 112 -0.57 -11.60 12.95
N ARG A 113 0.25 -11.83 11.92
CA ARG A 113 0.63 -10.78 10.96
C ARG A 113 -0.56 -10.33 10.11
N GLU A 114 -1.43 -11.24 9.68
CA GLU A 114 -2.65 -10.92 8.95
C GLU A 114 -3.57 -10.04 9.80
N LEU A 115 -3.80 -10.42 11.07
CA LEU A 115 -4.60 -9.63 12.00
C LEU A 115 -3.97 -8.25 12.26
N ASP A 116 -2.64 -8.14 12.38
CA ASP A 116 -1.97 -6.85 12.51
C ASP A 116 -2.10 -6.00 11.25
N ALA A 117 -2.03 -6.61 10.06
CA ALA A 117 -2.26 -5.92 8.81
C ALA A 117 -3.70 -5.38 8.69
N ILE A 118 -4.70 -6.15 9.10
CA ILE A 118 -6.09 -5.68 9.18
C ILE A 118 -6.25 -4.55 10.21
N ARG A 119 -5.70 -4.69 11.42
CA ARG A 119 -5.71 -3.61 12.42
C ARG A 119 -5.06 -2.33 11.90
N HIS A 120 -4.00 -2.45 11.10
CA HIS A 120 -3.37 -1.30 10.45
C HIS A 120 -4.34 -0.58 9.50
N VAL A 121 -5.15 -1.31 8.73
CA VAL A 121 -6.16 -0.72 7.84
C VAL A 121 -7.21 0.07 8.63
N TYR A 122 -7.68 -0.44 9.78
CA TYR A 122 -8.62 0.29 10.62
C TYR A 122 -8.01 1.57 11.19
N ARG A 123 -6.74 1.56 11.60
CA ARG A 123 -6.03 2.80 11.99
C ARG A 123 -5.86 3.78 10.82
N LEU A 124 -5.55 3.27 9.62
CA LEU A 124 -5.49 4.10 8.42
C LEU A 124 -6.84 4.74 8.10
N ALA A 125 -7.95 4.05 8.40
CA ALA A 125 -9.30 4.59 8.20
C ALA A 125 -9.63 5.76 9.16
N GLU A 126 -8.89 5.93 10.24
CA GLU A 126 -8.98 7.09 11.15
C GLU A 126 -8.15 8.29 10.68
N GLU A 127 -7.25 8.10 9.70
CA GLU A 127 -6.39 9.16 9.18
C GLU A 127 -7.16 10.11 8.24
N PRO A 128 -6.83 11.41 8.23
CA PRO A 128 -7.52 12.40 7.38
C PRO A 128 -7.51 12.05 5.89
N VAL A 129 -6.44 11.41 5.39
CA VAL A 129 -6.32 11.02 3.98
C VAL A 129 -7.40 10.01 3.57
N PHE A 130 -7.81 9.10 4.46
CA PHE A 130 -8.87 8.14 4.18
C PHE A 130 -10.21 8.85 3.96
N ALA A 131 -10.55 9.78 4.85
CA ALA A 131 -11.75 10.61 4.74
C ALA A 131 -11.74 11.44 3.46
N GLN A 132 -10.60 12.00 3.09
CA GLN A 132 -10.41 12.76 1.85
C GLN A 132 -10.61 11.91 0.60
N VAL A 133 -10.06 10.68 0.57
CA VAL A 133 -10.25 9.74 -0.55
C VAL A 133 -11.72 9.38 -0.68
N ALA A 134 -12.40 9.04 0.40
CA ALA A 134 -13.83 8.71 0.38
C ALA A 134 -14.69 9.89 -0.10
N ASP A 135 -14.36 11.12 0.31
CA ASP A 135 -15.04 12.33 -0.15
C ASP A 135 -14.83 12.57 -1.65
N ARG A 136 -13.60 12.45 -2.13
CA ARG A 136 -13.27 12.57 -3.56
C ARG A 136 -13.98 11.51 -4.39
N ILE A 137 -14.04 10.26 -3.92
CA ILE A 137 -14.79 9.19 -4.60
C ILE A 137 -16.27 9.55 -4.66
N ALA A 138 -16.87 10.05 -3.59
CA ALA A 138 -18.28 10.39 -3.56
C ALA A 138 -18.65 11.54 -4.51
N HIS A 139 -17.82 12.57 -4.61
CA HIS A 139 -18.14 13.85 -5.28
C HIS A 139 -17.41 14.10 -6.61
N ALA A 140 -16.51 13.23 -7.05
CA ALA A 140 -15.89 13.33 -8.36
C ALA A 140 -16.93 13.19 -9.48
N ASP A 141 -16.71 13.83 -10.63
CA ASP A 141 -17.59 13.68 -11.79
C ASP A 141 -17.47 12.28 -12.42
N ALA A 142 -16.28 11.69 -12.35
CA ALA A 142 -16.01 10.30 -12.73
C ALA A 142 -14.94 9.71 -11.80
N VAL A 143 -15.00 8.40 -11.57
CA VAL A 143 -13.98 7.66 -10.84
C VAL A 143 -13.40 6.59 -11.76
N PHE A 144 -12.08 6.63 -11.92
CA PHE A 144 -11.33 5.64 -12.68
C PHE A 144 -10.53 4.78 -11.73
N ILE A 145 -10.65 3.47 -11.83
CA ILE A 145 -10.01 2.51 -10.94
C ILE A 145 -9.04 1.66 -11.75
N LEU A 146 -7.76 1.77 -11.41
CA LEU A 146 -6.68 1.06 -12.07
C LEU A 146 -6.04 0.07 -11.10
N GLY A 147 -6.28 -1.23 -11.33
CA GLY A 147 -5.59 -2.32 -10.64
C GLY A 147 -4.51 -2.93 -11.55
N ILE A 148 -3.33 -3.17 -10.98
CA ILE A 148 -2.19 -3.68 -11.75
C ILE A 148 -1.74 -5.02 -11.19
N GLN A 149 -1.38 -5.96 -12.07
CA GLN A 149 -0.94 -7.31 -11.71
C GLN A 149 -1.92 -8.04 -10.77
N SER A 150 -1.46 -8.44 -9.59
CA SER A 150 -2.26 -9.19 -8.60
C SER A 150 -3.44 -8.40 -8.02
N THR A 151 -3.36 -7.06 -8.05
CA THR A 151 -4.43 -6.20 -7.50
C THR A 151 -5.61 -6.01 -8.45
N ARG A 152 -5.52 -6.47 -9.71
CA ARG A 152 -6.58 -6.33 -10.72
C ARG A 152 -7.93 -6.86 -10.25
N GLY A 153 -7.95 -8.06 -9.67
CA GLY A 153 -9.19 -8.71 -9.22
C GLY A 153 -9.92 -7.92 -8.14
N ILE A 154 -9.20 -7.49 -7.11
CA ILE A 154 -9.79 -6.71 -6.01
C ILE A 154 -10.18 -5.29 -6.43
N SER A 155 -9.41 -4.66 -7.32
CA SER A 155 -9.74 -3.35 -7.88
C SER A 155 -10.98 -3.40 -8.77
N ASN A 156 -11.14 -4.48 -9.54
CA ASN A 156 -12.36 -4.72 -10.33
C ASN A 156 -13.57 -4.96 -9.44
N ALA A 157 -13.43 -5.76 -8.37
CA ALA A 157 -14.48 -5.96 -7.38
C ALA A 157 -14.90 -4.63 -6.71
N PHE A 158 -13.92 -3.81 -6.34
CA PHE A 158 -14.18 -2.48 -5.78
C PHE A 158 -14.93 -1.57 -6.78
N SER A 159 -14.54 -1.57 -8.06
CA SER A 159 -15.25 -0.88 -9.13
C SER A 159 -16.70 -1.32 -9.22
N SER A 160 -16.95 -2.64 -9.23
CA SER A 160 -18.29 -3.21 -9.32
C SER A 160 -19.18 -2.79 -8.14
N TYR A 161 -18.65 -2.75 -6.91
CA TYR A 161 -19.40 -2.25 -5.76
C TYR A 161 -19.73 -0.76 -5.88
N LEU A 162 -18.78 0.06 -6.33
CA LEU A 162 -19.03 1.50 -6.53
C LEU A 162 -20.06 1.78 -7.62
N GLU A 163 -20.13 0.97 -8.68
CA GLU A 163 -21.13 1.12 -9.75
C GLU A 163 -22.58 1.00 -9.23
N TYR A 164 -22.82 0.21 -8.19
CA TYR A 164 -24.12 0.17 -7.53
C TYR A 164 -24.47 1.48 -6.83
N LEU A 165 -23.47 2.19 -6.32
CA LEU A 165 -23.66 3.36 -5.45
C LEU A 165 -23.71 4.66 -6.22
N ARG A 166 -22.88 4.80 -7.28
CA ARG A 166 -22.75 6.03 -8.07
C ARG A 166 -22.58 5.76 -9.56
N PRO A 167 -22.96 6.70 -10.43
CA PRO A 167 -22.70 6.63 -11.86
C PRO A 167 -21.21 6.97 -12.17
N ARG A 168 -20.80 6.72 -13.40
CA ARG A 168 -19.50 7.11 -13.96
C ARG A 168 -18.31 6.57 -13.16
N VAL A 169 -18.38 5.29 -12.87
CA VAL A 169 -17.27 4.49 -12.35
C VAL A 169 -16.74 3.66 -13.50
N PHE A 170 -15.43 3.68 -13.70
CA PHE A 170 -14.78 2.99 -14.82
C PHE A 170 -13.62 2.16 -14.30
N TYR A 171 -13.66 0.87 -14.58
CA TYR A 171 -12.50 0.02 -14.38
C TYR A 171 -11.54 0.18 -15.56
N SER A 172 -10.35 0.67 -15.29
CA SER A 172 -9.28 0.87 -16.28
C SER A 172 -8.29 -0.28 -16.21
N ASP A 173 -8.34 -1.17 -17.19
CA ASP A 173 -7.43 -2.31 -17.22
C ASP A 173 -6.02 -1.88 -17.64
N GLY A 174 -5.06 -2.03 -16.73
CA GLY A 174 -3.66 -1.71 -16.96
C GLY A 174 -2.97 -2.57 -18.04
N GLN A 175 -3.60 -3.66 -18.49
CA GLN A 175 -3.06 -4.54 -19.54
C GLN A 175 -3.64 -4.24 -20.92
N SER A 176 -4.89 -3.79 -20.99
CA SER A 176 -5.57 -3.51 -22.28
C SER A 176 -5.25 -2.13 -22.86
N GLY A 177 -4.55 -1.27 -22.13
CA GLY A 177 -4.29 0.10 -22.53
C GLY A 177 -5.44 1.08 -22.26
N SER A 178 -6.60 0.61 -21.77
CA SER A 178 -7.77 1.45 -21.46
C SER A 178 -7.48 2.47 -20.33
N TYR A 179 -6.43 2.28 -19.55
CA TYR A 179 -6.01 3.24 -18.53
C TYR A 179 -5.61 4.62 -19.10
N VAL A 180 -5.26 4.69 -20.38
CA VAL A 180 -4.92 5.96 -21.05
C VAL A 180 -6.13 6.88 -21.11
N ASP A 181 -7.32 6.33 -21.32
CA ASP A 181 -8.58 7.09 -21.43
C ASP A 181 -8.91 7.84 -20.13
N SER A 182 -8.51 7.33 -18.98
CA SER A 182 -8.72 8.02 -17.72
C SER A 182 -7.95 9.35 -17.59
N LEU A 183 -6.79 9.45 -18.30
CA LEU A 183 -5.98 10.67 -18.39
C LEU A 183 -6.38 11.57 -19.56
N ASN A 184 -7.22 11.09 -20.45
CA ASN A 184 -7.75 11.81 -21.61
C ASN A 184 -9.25 12.10 -21.47
N SER A 185 -9.80 11.94 -20.29
CA SER A 185 -11.23 12.13 -20.04
C SER A 185 -11.61 13.61 -20.11
N GLU A 186 -12.82 13.88 -20.62
CA GLU A 186 -13.39 15.23 -20.70
C GLU A 186 -14.18 15.63 -19.43
N PHE A 187 -14.11 14.83 -18.36
CA PHE A 187 -14.73 15.17 -17.07
C PHE A 187 -13.95 16.30 -16.39
N GLU A 188 -14.67 17.24 -15.80
CA GLU A 188 -14.06 18.42 -15.16
C GLU A 188 -13.30 18.06 -13.88
N ARG A 189 -13.82 17.09 -13.11
CA ARG A 189 -13.25 16.68 -11.82
C ARG A 189 -13.15 15.16 -11.72
N PRO A 190 -12.37 14.52 -12.60
CA PRO A 190 -12.15 13.08 -12.50
C PRO A 190 -11.24 12.75 -11.31
N TYR A 191 -11.45 11.58 -10.72
CA TYR A 191 -10.59 11.05 -9.67
C TYR A 191 -10.11 9.65 -10.03
N CYS A 192 -8.80 9.43 -9.88
CA CYS A 192 -8.20 8.13 -10.20
C CYS A 192 -7.78 7.39 -8.94
N ILE A 193 -7.96 6.08 -8.92
CA ILE A 193 -7.49 5.19 -7.85
C ILE A 193 -6.56 4.18 -8.49
N VAL A 194 -5.28 4.27 -8.14
CA VAL A 194 -4.23 3.38 -8.64
C VAL A 194 -3.86 2.41 -7.55
N THR A 195 -3.96 1.12 -7.82
CA THR A 195 -3.61 0.06 -6.87
C THR A 195 -2.47 -0.79 -7.42
N ASP A 196 -1.34 -0.75 -6.73
CA ASP A 196 -0.15 -1.52 -7.07
C ASP A 196 0.64 -1.83 -5.78
N VAL A 197 1.01 -3.08 -5.60
CA VAL A 197 1.79 -3.55 -4.45
C VAL A 197 3.08 -4.19 -4.93
N ARG A 198 3.87 -4.76 -4.04
CA ARG A 198 5.18 -5.38 -4.31
C ARG A 198 5.24 -6.03 -5.69
N ALA A 199 6.36 -5.93 -6.34
CA ALA A 199 6.77 -5.98 -7.72
C ALA A 199 6.63 -4.65 -8.49
N TYR A 200 5.94 -3.67 -7.97
CA TYR A 200 5.83 -2.28 -8.40
C TYR A 200 5.98 -2.06 -9.91
N SER A 201 4.85 -2.07 -10.59
CA SER A 201 4.80 -1.96 -12.05
C SER A 201 5.35 -0.62 -12.56
N ARG A 202 6.15 -0.67 -13.61
CA ARG A 202 6.56 0.54 -14.34
C ARG A 202 5.36 1.30 -14.89
N SER A 203 4.29 0.59 -15.26
CA SER A 203 3.06 1.19 -15.76
C SER A 203 2.36 2.01 -14.68
N ALA A 204 2.25 1.48 -13.44
CA ALA A 204 1.70 2.22 -12.31
C ALA A 204 2.48 3.50 -12.04
N ARG A 205 3.81 3.40 -11.95
CA ARG A 205 4.67 4.55 -11.70
C ARG A 205 4.52 5.62 -12.79
N ARG A 206 4.55 5.22 -14.06
CA ARG A 206 4.39 6.14 -15.20
C ARG A 206 3.00 6.77 -15.23
N TYR A 207 1.98 6.01 -14.86
CA TYR A 207 0.63 6.54 -14.75
C TYR A 207 0.51 7.62 -13.67
N CYS A 208 1.03 7.35 -12.48
CA CYS A 208 1.04 8.34 -11.37
C CYS A 208 1.82 9.61 -11.76
N GLN A 209 2.96 9.45 -12.44
CA GLN A 209 3.71 10.57 -12.99
C GLN A 209 2.86 11.39 -13.97
N ALA A 210 2.25 10.73 -14.95
CA ALA A 210 1.45 11.39 -15.98
C ALA A 210 0.19 12.07 -15.40
N ALA A 211 -0.43 11.48 -14.38
CA ALA A 211 -1.54 12.09 -13.65
C ALA A 211 -1.09 13.36 -12.90
N ALA A 212 0.03 13.27 -12.19
CA ALA A 212 0.58 14.42 -11.47
C ALA A 212 0.99 15.57 -12.42
N GLU A 213 1.65 15.28 -13.55
CA GLU A 213 2.04 16.27 -14.56
C GLU A 213 0.83 17.00 -15.19
N ARG A 214 -0.35 16.34 -15.22
CA ARG A 214 -1.61 16.90 -15.68
C ARG A 214 -2.42 17.61 -14.60
N GLY A 215 -1.95 17.58 -13.35
CA GLY A 215 -2.70 18.09 -12.20
C GLY A 215 -3.95 17.27 -11.88
N GLN A 216 -4.06 16.05 -12.39
CA GLN A 216 -5.19 15.17 -12.13
C GLN A 216 -5.07 14.54 -10.75
N PRO A 217 -6.04 14.74 -9.84
CA PRO A 217 -5.98 14.17 -8.50
C PRO A 217 -6.15 12.64 -8.54
N PHE A 218 -5.38 11.95 -7.73
CA PHE A 218 -5.44 10.49 -7.63
C PHE A 218 -5.09 9.97 -6.23
N ALA A 219 -5.66 8.83 -5.88
CA ALA A 219 -5.18 8.00 -4.78
C ALA A 219 -4.18 6.98 -5.29
N LEU A 220 -3.12 6.75 -4.50
CA LEU A 220 -2.24 5.60 -4.65
C LEU A 220 -2.46 4.66 -3.47
N VAL A 221 -2.99 3.47 -3.76
CA VAL A 221 -3.14 2.36 -2.81
C VAL A 221 -1.99 1.40 -3.03
N THR A 222 -1.11 1.29 -2.04
CA THR A 222 0.12 0.49 -2.18
C THR A 222 0.54 -0.10 -0.84
N ASP A 223 1.61 -0.89 -0.83
CA ASP A 223 2.19 -1.38 0.43
C ASP A 223 3.15 -0.34 1.06
N LEU A 224 3.63 -0.67 2.26
CA LEU A 224 4.51 0.20 3.04
C LEU A 224 5.89 0.45 2.39
N TYR A 225 6.28 -0.37 1.42
CA TYR A 225 7.64 -0.39 0.88
C TYR A 225 7.75 0.16 -0.55
N CYS A 226 6.67 0.69 -1.11
CA CYS A 226 6.69 1.26 -2.45
C CYS A 226 7.70 2.42 -2.54
N PRO A 227 8.79 2.29 -3.33
CA PRO A 227 9.91 3.23 -3.31
C PRO A 227 9.57 4.60 -3.88
N TRP A 228 8.54 4.68 -4.72
CA TRP A 228 8.12 5.88 -5.40
C TRP A 228 6.78 6.44 -4.90
N ALA A 229 6.22 5.87 -3.82
CA ALA A 229 4.90 6.25 -3.31
C ALA A 229 4.73 7.75 -3.00
N ARG A 230 5.85 8.44 -2.73
CA ARG A 230 5.85 9.87 -2.35
C ARG A 230 6.52 10.78 -3.39
N GLU A 231 6.76 10.28 -4.61
CA GLU A 231 7.35 11.10 -5.68
C GLU A 231 6.38 12.18 -6.18
N TRP A 232 5.08 11.95 -6.03
CA TRP A 232 4.02 12.86 -6.50
C TRP A 232 2.97 13.12 -5.41
N PRO A 233 2.17 14.20 -5.54
CA PRO A 233 1.14 14.56 -4.57
C PRO A 233 -0.11 13.66 -4.71
N ALA A 234 0.01 12.39 -4.34
CA ALA A 234 -1.10 11.44 -4.28
C ALA A 234 -1.77 11.45 -2.91
N ASP A 235 -3.07 11.10 -2.88
CA ASP A 235 -3.72 10.66 -1.65
C ASP A 235 -3.23 9.24 -1.34
N LEU A 236 -2.26 9.13 -0.45
CA LEU A 236 -1.51 7.90 -0.25
C LEU A 236 -2.16 7.02 0.82
N LEU A 237 -2.63 5.84 0.43
CA LEU A 237 -3.16 4.80 1.32
C LEU A 237 -2.22 3.60 1.31
N GLN A 238 -1.48 3.43 2.39
CA GLN A 238 -0.47 2.36 2.50
C GLN A 238 -0.91 1.27 3.47
N VAL A 239 -0.84 0.02 3.01
CA VAL A 239 -1.23 -1.17 3.78
C VAL A 239 -0.06 -2.12 4.01
N LYS A 240 -0.18 -2.99 5.01
CA LYS A 240 0.74 -4.10 5.23
C LYS A 240 0.29 -5.28 4.39
N THR A 241 1.17 -5.85 3.58
CA THR A 241 0.87 -7.01 2.72
C THR A 241 1.72 -8.24 3.04
N ASP A 242 2.87 -8.05 3.68
CA ASP A 242 3.77 -9.13 4.05
C ASP A 242 3.32 -9.81 5.35
N VAL A 243 2.70 -10.97 5.22
CA VAL A 243 2.20 -11.80 6.32
C VAL A 243 2.96 -13.13 6.48
N GLY A 244 4.11 -13.25 5.84
CA GLY A 244 4.96 -14.44 5.89
C GLY A 244 4.48 -15.60 5.02
N GLN A 245 3.50 -15.39 4.15
CA GLN A 245 3.06 -16.35 3.14
C GLN A 245 3.91 -16.25 1.87
N PHE A 246 3.72 -17.21 0.95
CA PHE A 246 4.45 -17.18 -0.33
C PHE A 246 4.15 -15.91 -1.15
N TRP A 247 2.89 -15.54 -1.26
CA TRP A 247 2.47 -14.27 -1.84
C TRP A 247 2.10 -13.25 -0.76
N ASP A 248 2.24 -11.99 -1.09
CA ASP A 248 1.72 -10.91 -0.28
C ASP A 248 0.19 -11.03 -0.13
N SER A 249 -0.32 -10.81 1.07
CA SER A 249 -1.77 -10.89 1.31
C SER A 249 -2.51 -9.72 0.67
N LEU A 250 -3.61 -10.04 0.00
CA LEU A 250 -4.56 -9.06 -0.53
C LEU A 250 -5.72 -8.77 0.42
N ALA A 251 -5.82 -9.47 1.56
CA ALA A 251 -6.90 -9.26 2.53
C ALA A 251 -6.92 -7.84 3.11
N PRO A 252 -5.77 -7.20 3.45
CA PRO A 252 -5.77 -5.82 3.91
C PRO A 252 -6.28 -4.83 2.86
N LEU A 253 -5.99 -5.06 1.57
CA LEU A 253 -6.51 -4.23 0.47
C LEU A 253 -8.02 -4.40 0.32
N THR A 254 -8.52 -5.63 0.41
CA THR A 254 -9.96 -5.92 0.40
C THR A 254 -10.67 -5.25 1.57
N CYS A 255 -10.07 -5.33 2.76
CA CYS A 255 -10.57 -4.65 3.95
C CYS A 255 -10.64 -3.13 3.75
N LEU A 256 -9.57 -2.51 3.22
CA LEU A 256 -9.51 -1.09 2.93
C LEU A 256 -10.62 -0.67 1.95
N PHE A 257 -10.82 -1.41 0.87
CA PHE A 257 -11.86 -1.09 -0.11
C PHE A 257 -13.26 -1.24 0.47
N ASN A 258 -13.52 -2.23 1.31
CA ASN A 258 -14.81 -2.37 2.00
C ASN A 258 -15.09 -1.18 2.93
N LEU A 259 -14.09 -0.71 3.66
CA LEU A 259 -14.22 0.48 4.50
C LEU A 259 -14.43 1.75 3.65
N LEU A 260 -13.75 1.89 2.51
CA LEU A 260 -13.96 3.00 1.58
C LEU A 260 -15.39 2.98 1.01
N ILE A 261 -15.91 1.81 0.62
CA ILE A 261 -17.31 1.67 0.16
C ILE A 261 -18.27 2.19 1.22
N THR A 262 -18.12 1.75 2.47
CA THR A 262 -18.96 2.19 3.59
C THR A 262 -18.87 3.72 3.77
N ALA A 263 -17.66 4.25 3.78
CA ALA A 263 -17.45 5.68 3.94
C ALA A 263 -17.99 6.51 2.77
N VAL A 264 -18.03 5.97 1.56
CA VAL A 264 -18.64 6.59 0.37
C VAL A 264 -20.17 6.58 0.49
N VAL A 265 -20.78 5.49 0.97
CA VAL A 265 -22.24 5.42 1.23
C VAL A 265 -22.67 6.53 2.18
N ASP A 266 -21.95 6.70 3.29
CA ASP A 266 -22.24 7.75 4.28
C ASP A 266 -22.20 9.17 3.65
N ARG A 267 -21.28 9.40 2.70
CA ARG A 267 -21.12 10.70 2.02
C ARG A 267 -22.14 10.95 0.92
N LEU A 268 -22.60 9.92 0.25
CA LEU A 268 -23.63 10.02 -0.78
C LEU A 268 -25.00 10.30 -0.17
N GLY A 269 -25.23 9.84 1.08
CA GLY A 269 -26.49 10.06 1.81
C GLY A 269 -27.71 9.62 1.00
N PRO A 270 -28.86 10.35 1.11
CA PRO A 270 -30.11 9.96 0.43
C PRO A 270 -30.03 9.95 -1.12
N ALA A 271 -29.01 10.52 -1.72
CA ALA A 271 -28.85 10.49 -3.18
C ALA A 271 -28.68 9.07 -3.74
N ILE A 272 -28.20 8.13 -2.91
CA ILE A 272 -28.00 6.73 -3.26
C ILE A 272 -29.34 5.98 -3.46
N ASP A 273 -30.40 6.34 -2.73
CA ASP A 273 -31.66 5.59 -2.67
C ASP A 273 -32.29 5.42 -4.06
N ARG A 274 -32.31 6.49 -4.85
CA ARG A 274 -32.86 6.45 -6.23
C ARG A 274 -32.07 5.52 -7.13
N ARG A 275 -30.73 5.49 -6.96
CA ARG A 275 -29.89 4.64 -7.78
C ARG A 275 -30.05 3.16 -7.40
N VAL A 276 -30.10 2.86 -6.11
CA VAL A 276 -30.31 1.49 -5.61
C VAL A 276 -31.67 0.96 -6.04
N ALA A 277 -32.72 1.77 -5.92
CA ALA A 277 -34.07 1.41 -6.39
C ALA A 277 -34.09 1.09 -7.90
N ARG A 278 -33.46 1.95 -8.72
CA ARG A 278 -33.38 1.72 -10.16
C ARG A 278 -32.54 0.48 -10.52
N ASN A 279 -31.44 0.26 -9.84
CA ASN A 279 -30.63 -0.95 -10.04
C ASN A 279 -31.45 -2.21 -9.73
N ARG A 280 -32.26 -2.19 -8.65
CA ARG A 280 -33.15 -3.30 -8.29
C ARG A 280 -34.18 -3.58 -9.38
N GLU A 281 -34.82 -2.55 -9.93
CA GLU A 281 -35.77 -2.69 -11.04
C GLU A 281 -35.13 -3.36 -12.26
N LEU A 282 -33.89 -2.92 -12.62
CA LEU A 282 -33.16 -3.50 -13.75
C LEU A 282 -32.75 -4.95 -13.47
N GLN A 283 -32.31 -5.26 -12.26
CA GLN A 283 -31.97 -6.63 -11.87
C GLN A 283 -33.18 -7.58 -11.99
N HIS A 284 -34.36 -7.11 -11.59
CA HIS A 284 -35.59 -7.86 -11.82
C HIS A 284 -35.93 -8.02 -13.31
N THR A 285 -35.70 -7.00 -14.12
CA THR A 285 -35.93 -7.06 -15.57
C THR A 285 -35.08 -8.13 -16.23
N PHE A 286 -33.86 -8.31 -15.75
CA PHE A 286 -32.89 -9.31 -16.29
C PHE A 286 -32.94 -10.66 -15.58
N ASP A 287 -33.84 -10.85 -14.62
CA ASP A 287 -33.94 -12.08 -13.80
C ASP A 287 -32.55 -12.52 -13.26
N GLN A 288 -31.82 -11.55 -12.72
CA GLN A 288 -30.40 -11.72 -12.41
C GLN A 288 -30.16 -12.58 -11.18
N PHE A 289 -31.14 -12.74 -10.29
CA PHE A 289 -31.02 -13.50 -9.05
C PHE A 289 -32.21 -14.44 -8.89
N GLU A 290 -31.94 -15.63 -8.36
CA GLU A 290 -32.98 -16.53 -7.92
C GLU A 290 -33.79 -15.87 -6.78
N SER A 291 -35.11 -15.99 -6.87
CA SER A 291 -36.08 -15.41 -5.91
C SER A 291 -36.21 -16.28 -4.66
#